data_f0c4c311eb9087d0f6fd0aa3c00139a1
#
_entry.id   f0c4c311eb9087d0f6fd0aa3c00139a1
#
_cell.length_a   1.000
_cell.length_b   1.000
_cell.length_c   1.000
_cell.angle_alpha   90.00
_cell.angle_beta   90.00
_cell.angle_gamma   90.00
#
_symmetry.space_group_name_H-M   'P 1'
#
loop_
_entity.id
_entity.type
_entity.pdbx_description
1 polymer ?
#
loop_
_entity_poly.entity_id
_entity_poly.type
_entity_poly.pdbx_seq_one_letter_code
_entity_poly.pdbx_strand_id
1 'polypeptide(L)'
;SLFQSYPTTGGFSRTAVNDQAGAKTGVSALVSALIVAIILSYFTHWFFYLPKAVLGAIIIVAVVNLIDFKYTSRLFESRKDEFGVLLLTFILTLFIGITQGILFGVIFSLLLLVYRTSKPHYAFLGRIGTTNYFKNIKRFPEEVVVRKDLIILRFDAQLFFGNIEFFKELVFDAIEKNKDQVKGFVINARAINYIDSTATEQLVELIKKLQRKEIRVMLVGAIGPA
;
A
#
# COMPACT_ATOMS: atom_id res chain seq x y z
N SER A 1 -30.31 7.16 -6.82
CA SER A 1 -31.66 6.62 -6.57
C SER A 1 -32.63 7.19 -7.60
N LEU A 2 -33.42 6.33 -8.24
CA LEU A 2 -34.43 6.72 -9.24
C LEU A 2 -35.65 7.46 -8.62
N PHE A 3 -35.75 7.49 -7.29
CA PHE A 3 -36.90 8.04 -6.56
C PHE A 3 -36.53 9.10 -5.52
N GLN A 4 -35.50 9.90 -5.75
CA GLN A 4 -35.06 10.98 -4.85
C GLN A 4 -34.86 10.56 -3.37
N SER A 5 -34.68 9.26 -3.09
CA SER A 5 -34.39 8.78 -1.75
C SER A 5 -32.89 8.94 -1.45
N TYR A 6 -32.55 9.21 -0.18
CA TYR A 6 -31.18 9.21 0.27
C TYR A 6 -30.57 7.77 0.23
N PRO A 7 -29.29 7.61 0.02
CA PRO A 7 -28.65 6.31 0.05
C PRO A 7 -28.75 5.71 1.47
N THR A 8 -29.32 4.51 1.57
CA THR A 8 -29.37 3.76 2.84
C THR A 8 -28.17 2.84 2.91
N THR A 9 -27.42 2.88 4.00
CA THR A 9 -26.34 1.94 4.28
C THR A 9 -26.75 0.95 5.36
N GLY A 10 -26.21 -0.27 5.33
CA GLY A 10 -26.35 -1.21 6.43
C GLY A 10 -25.70 -0.67 7.71
N GLY A 11 -26.35 -0.83 8.86
CA GLY A 11 -25.75 -0.48 10.15
C GLY A 11 -24.55 -1.38 10.44
N PHE A 12 -23.34 -0.80 10.50
CA PHE A 12 -22.10 -1.55 10.72
C PHE A 12 -22.15 -2.44 11.98
N SER A 13 -22.59 -1.91 13.12
CA SER A 13 -22.73 -2.66 14.39
C SER A 13 -23.69 -3.82 14.28
N ARG A 14 -24.85 -3.64 13.61
CA ARG A 14 -25.82 -4.71 13.41
C ARG A 14 -25.30 -5.81 12.52
N THR A 15 -24.60 -5.44 11.43
CA THR A 15 -23.97 -6.40 10.51
C THR A 15 -22.88 -7.19 11.22
N ALA A 16 -22.04 -6.53 12.02
CA ALA A 16 -20.98 -7.17 12.77
C ALA A 16 -21.50 -8.15 13.83
N VAL A 17 -22.56 -7.80 14.58
CA VAL A 17 -23.21 -8.72 15.54
C VAL A 17 -23.82 -9.92 14.81
N ASN A 18 -24.40 -9.70 13.64
CA ASN A 18 -24.99 -10.77 12.84
C ASN A 18 -23.93 -11.74 12.30
N ASP A 19 -22.78 -11.23 11.87
CA ASP A 19 -21.62 -12.02 11.45
C ASP A 19 -21.03 -12.82 12.63
N GLN A 20 -20.83 -12.21 13.78
CA GLN A 20 -20.37 -12.89 15.00
C GLN A 20 -21.31 -13.98 15.47
N ALA A 21 -22.64 -13.81 15.24
CA ALA A 21 -23.64 -14.83 15.50
C ALA A 21 -23.64 -15.99 14.48
N GLY A 22 -22.74 -15.97 13.48
CA GLY A 22 -22.59 -17.02 12.48
C GLY A 22 -23.52 -16.91 11.28
N ALA A 23 -24.07 -15.75 11.01
CA ALA A 23 -24.91 -15.52 9.85
C ALA A 23 -24.13 -15.64 8.54
N LYS A 24 -24.55 -16.56 7.67
CA LYS A 24 -23.90 -16.82 6.38
C LYS A 24 -24.64 -16.24 5.17
N THR A 25 -25.84 -15.73 5.36
CA THR A 25 -26.69 -15.26 4.26
C THR A 25 -27.45 -13.98 4.63
N GLY A 26 -27.85 -13.20 3.62
CA GLY A 26 -28.67 -12.01 3.81
C GLY A 26 -30.07 -12.25 4.40
N VAL A 27 -30.54 -13.49 4.39
CA VAL A 27 -31.84 -13.89 5.02
C VAL A 27 -31.83 -13.62 6.52
N SER A 28 -30.67 -13.79 7.18
CA SER A 28 -30.53 -13.45 8.60
C SER A 28 -30.85 -11.98 8.88
N ALA A 29 -30.44 -11.06 8.00
CA ALA A 29 -30.75 -9.64 8.14
C ALA A 29 -32.25 -9.35 7.97
N LEU A 30 -32.94 -10.04 7.05
CA LEU A 30 -34.41 -9.94 6.88
C LEU A 30 -35.16 -10.46 8.09
N VAL A 31 -34.79 -11.63 8.62
CA VAL A 31 -35.40 -12.19 9.85
C VAL A 31 -35.17 -11.25 11.03
N SER A 32 -33.95 -10.73 11.20
CA SER A 32 -33.65 -9.75 12.25
C SER A 32 -34.49 -8.47 12.11
N ALA A 33 -34.65 -7.95 10.90
CA ALA A 33 -35.48 -6.77 10.65
C ALA A 33 -36.97 -7.02 10.97
N LEU A 34 -37.48 -8.19 10.59
CA LEU A 34 -38.86 -8.58 10.90
C LEU A 34 -39.12 -8.70 12.42
N ILE A 35 -38.19 -9.36 13.13
CA ILE A 35 -38.27 -9.50 14.59
C ILE A 35 -38.24 -8.12 15.27
N VAL A 36 -37.34 -7.24 14.86
CA VAL A 36 -37.24 -5.87 15.38
C VAL A 36 -38.54 -5.10 15.09
N ALA A 37 -39.09 -5.22 13.89
CA ALA A 37 -40.40 -4.58 13.57
C ALA A 37 -41.54 -5.05 14.49
N ILE A 38 -41.62 -6.35 14.73
CA ILE A 38 -42.63 -6.94 15.65
C ILE A 38 -42.40 -6.41 17.07
N ILE A 39 -41.16 -6.45 17.57
CA ILE A 39 -40.86 -5.98 18.93
C ILE A 39 -41.20 -4.50 19.07
N LEU A 40 -40.85 -3.65 18.12
CA LEU A 40 -41.17 -2.24 18.16
C LEU A 40 -42.67 -1.97 18.09
N SER A 41 -43.44 -2.78 17.37
CA SER A 41 -44.88 -2.59 17.24
C SER A 41 -45.65 -2.95 18.54
N TYR A 42 -45.21 -3.97 19.25
CA TYR A 42 -45.97 -4.50 20.41
C TYR A 42 -45.31 -4.17 21.76
N PHE A 43 -43.98 -4.02 21.81
CA PHE A 43 -43.23 -3.92 23.06
C PHE A 43 -42.56 -2.56 23.29
N THR A 44 -42.82 -1.56 22.46
CA THR A 44 -42.21 -0.22 22.60
C THR A 44 -42.41 0.39 23.98
N HIS A 45 -43.57 0.19 24.58
CA HIS A 45 -43.87 0.70 25.93
C HIS A 45 -42.90 0.18 27.00
N TRP A 46 -42.38 -1.04 26.89
CA TRP A 46 -41.48 -1.63 27.87
C TRP A 46 -40.08 -1.02 27.78
N PHE A 47 -39.66 -0.53 26.60
CA PHE A 47 -38.37 0.16 26.41
C PHE A 47 -38.31 1.52 27.11
N PHE A 48 -39.47 2.09 27.46
CA PHE A 48 -39.52 3.33 28.23
C PHE A 48 -38.87 3.21 29.61
N TYR A 49 -38.93 2.05 30.23
CA TYR A 49 -38.32 1.76 31.52
C TYR A 49 -36.83 1.38 31.45
N LEU A 50 -36.27 1.30 30.25
CA LEU A 50 -34.88 0.91 30.08
C LEU A 50 -33.92 2.08 30.40
N PRO A 51 -33.05 1.98 31.44
CA PRO A 51 -32.11 3.04 31.75
C PRO A 51 -31.15 3.32 30.58
N LYS A 52 -30.89 4.58 30.28
CA LYS A 52 -29.93 4.98 29.24
C LYS A 52 -28.52 4.38 29.45
N ALA A 53 -28.16 4.16 30.72
CA ALA A 53 -26.89 3.52 31.07
C ALA A 53 -26.81 2.07 30.54
N VAL A 54 -27.90 1.31 30.56
CA VAL A 54 -27.94 -0.06 30.03
C VAL A 54 -27.76 -0.05 28.52
N LEU A 55 -28.42 0.87 27.82
CA LEU A 55 -28.25 1.03 26.37
C LEU A 55 -26.78 1.38 26.02
N GLY A 56 -26.17 2.30 26.78
CA GLY A 56 -24.76 2.63 26.65
C GLY A 56 -23.84 1.42 26.87
N ALA A 57 -24.09 0.63 27.92
CA ALA A 57 -23.32 -0.58 28.21
C ALA A 57 -23.41 -1.61 27.08
N ILE A 58 -24.61 -1.85 26.52
CA ILE A 58 -24.79 -2.77 25.39
C ILE A 58 -23.97 -2.31 24.17
N ILE A 59 -24.00 -1.00 23.86
CA ILE A 59 -23.22 -0.45 22.74
C ILE A 59 -21.72 -0.62 22.98
N ILE A 60 -21.25 -0.30 24.19
CA ILE A 60 -19.81 -0.43 24.54
C ILE A 60 -19.36 -1.89 24.38
N VAL A 61 -20.10 -2.85 24.93
CA VAL A 61 -19.75 -4.27 24.81
C VAL A 61 -19.73 -4.72 23.36
N ALA A 62 -20.71 -4.31 22.55
CA ALA A 62 -20.74 -4.63 21.14
C ALA A 62 -19.53 -4.04 20.37
N VAL A 63 -19.12 -2.80 20.68
CA VAL A 63 -18.02 -2.10 20.01
C VAL A 63 -16.66 -2.64 20.43
N VAL A 64 -16.47 -2.96 21.71
CA VAL A 64 -15.18 -3.51 22.21
C VAL A 64 -14.78 -4.78 21.45
N ASN A 65 -15.76 -5.64 21.14
CA ASN A 65 -15.52 -6.87 20.39
C ASN A 65 -15.10 -6.63 18.91
N LEU A 66 -15.28 -5.42 18.39
CA LEU A 66 -14.85 -5.05 17.02
C LEU A 66 -13.42 -4.54 16.97
N ILE A 67 -12.79 -4.27 18.13
CA ILE A 67 -11.42 -3.76 18.17
C ILE A 67 -10.45 -4.93 17.99
N ASP A 68 -9.75 -4.95 16.86
CA ASP A 68 -8.70 -5.95 16.59
C ASP A 68 -7.32 -5.45 17.08
N PHE A 69 -7.05 -5.68 18.35
CA PHE A 69 -5.75 -5.36 18.96
C PHE A 69 -4.60 -6.16 18.35
N LYS A 70 -4.86 -7.40 17.88
CA LYS A 70 -3.82 -8.24 17.26
C LYS A 70 -3.38 -7.67 15.91
N TYR A 71 -4.32 -7.19 15.11
CA TYR A 71 -3.99 -6.52 13.85
C TYR A 71 -3.16 -5.26 14.09
N THR A 72 -3.56 -4.43 15.03
CA THR A 72 -2.87 -3.18 15.39
C THR A 72 -1.44 -3.44 15.86
N SER A 73 -1.23 -4.43 16.73
CA SER A 73 0.11 -4.83 17.19
C SER A 73 0.98 -5.35 16.05
N ARG A 74 0.44 -6.22 15.20
CA ARG A 74 1.14 -6.74 14.02
C ARG A 74 1.51 -5.63 13.04
N LEU A 75 0.64 -4.65 12.84
CA LEU A 75 0.89 -3.51 11.97
C LEU A 75 2.04 -2.65 12.50
N PHE A 76 2.08 -2.41 13.81
CA PHE A 76 3.16 -1.68 14.47
C PHE A 76 4.53 -2.38 14.28
N GLU A 77 4.57 -3.69 14.38
CA GLU A 77 5.81 -4.46 14.19
C GLU A 77 6.25 -4.55 12.73
N SER A 78 5.31 -4.72 11.80
CA SER A 78 5.61 -5.03 10.40
C SER A 78 5.67 -3.79 9.51
N ARG A 79 4.81 -2.79 9.75
CA ARG A 79 4.62 -1.63 8.87
C ARG A 79 4.32 -0.35 9.63
N LYS A 80 5.37 0.26 10.14
CA LYS A 80 5.28 1.48 10.97
C LYS A 80 4.64 2.67 10.26
N ASP A 81 4.78 2.77 8.96
CA ASP A 81 4.19 3.80 8.11
C ASP A 81 2.65 3.67 8.01
N GLU A 82 2.14 2.46 7.83
CA GLU A 82 0.70 2.18 7.86
C GLU A 82 0.11 2.36 9.25
N PHE A 83 0.84 1.93 10.28
CA PHE A 83 0.46 2.19 11.67
C PHE A 83 0.38 3.69 11.96
N GLY A 84 1.30 4.49 11.42
CA GLY A 84 1.25 5.96 11.53
C GLY A 84 -0.03 6.56 10.94
N VAL A 85 -0.46 6.09 9.77
CA VAL A 85 -1.72 6.52 9.14
C VAL A 85 -2.94 6.09 9.98
N LEU A 86 -2.93 4.85 10.51
CA LEU A 86 -4.00 4.36 11.39
C LEU A 86 -4.11 5.23 12.64
N LEU A 87 -2.99 5.49 13.33
CA LEU A 87 -2.97 6.29 14.55
C LEU A 87 -3.42 7.73 14.28
N LEU A 88 -2.94 8.34 13.20
CA LEU A 88 -3.33 9.69 12.80
C LEU A 88 -4.83 9.75 12.51
N THR A 89 -5.37 8.81 11.74
CA THR A 89 -6.80 8.72 11.44
C THR A 89 -7.62 8.58 12.72
N PHE A 90 -7.18 7.74 13.65
CA PHE A 90 -7.84 7.55 14.94
C PHE A 90 -7.89 8.86 15.76
N ILE A 91 -6.76 9.56 15.87
CA ILE A 91 -6.67 10.83 16.58
C ILE A 91 -7.57 11.90 15.94
N LEU A 92 -7.51 12.05 14.61
CA LEU A 92 -8.35 13.00 13.90
C LEU A 92 -9.85 12.69 14.06
N THR A 93 -10.21 11.41 14.06
CA THR A 93 -11.60 10.97 14.28
C THR A 93 -12.10 11.36 15.68
N LEU A 94 -11.25 11.25 16.70
CA LEU A 94 -11.59 11.62 18.07
C LEU A 94 -11.75 13.13 18.28
N PHE A 95 -10.85 13.94 17.70
CA PHE A 95 -10.80 15.37 17.98
C PHE A 95 -11.60 16.24 17.01
N ILE A 96 -11.68 15.84 15.74
CA ILE A 96 -12.32 16.65 14.70
C ILE A 96 -13.70 16.08 14.32
N GLY A 97 -13.86 14.74 14.43
CA GLY A 97 -15.10 14.05 14.12
C GLY A 97 -14.92 12.94 13.10
N ILE A 98 -15.92 12.05 13.03
CA ILE A 98 -15.85 10.80 12.25
C ILE A 98 -15.69 11.09 10.76
N THR A 99 -16.49 11.98 10.20
CA THR A 99 -16.48 12.27 8.75
C THR A 99 -15.14 12.85 8.29
N GLN A 100 -14.63 13.84 9.02
CA GLN A 100 -13.36 14.49 8.72
C GLN A 100 -12.18 13.55 8.97
N GLY A 101 -12.22 12.76 10.07
CA GLY A 101 -11.19 11.78 10.37
C GLY A 101 -11.03 10.72 9.27
N ILE A 102 -12.14 10.18 8.78
CA ILE A 102 -12.13 9.22 7.66
C ILE A 102 -11.61 9.88 6.38
N LEU A 103 -12.06 11.09 6.05
CA LEU A 103 -11.60 11.81 4.86
C LEU A 103 -10.09 12.02 4.87
N PHE A 104 -9.54 12.52 5.97
CA PHE A 104 -8.09 12.68 6.13
C PHE A 104 -7.36 11.34 6.09
N GLY A 105 -7.91 10.28 6.71
CA GLY A 105 -7.35 8.94 6.65
C GLY A 105 -7.21 8.43 5.22
N VAL A 106 -8.23 8.61 4.39
CA VAL A 106 -8.19 8.25 2.96
C VAL A 106 -7.14 9.06 2.23
N ILE A 107 -7.08 10.38 2.44
CA ILE A 107 -6.08 11.25 1.79
C ILE A 107 -4.66 10.80 2.18
N PHE A 108 -4.36 10.60 3.46
CA PHE A 108 -3.03 10.16 3.90
C PHE A 108 -2.68 8.76 3.40
N SER A 109 -3.65 7.84 3.33
CA SER A 109 -3.44 6.52 2.75
C SER A 109 -3.07 6.58 1.27
N LEU A 110 -3.75 7.44 0.49
CA LEU A 110 -3.43 7.67 -0.91
C LEU A 110 -2.06 8.34 -1.09
N LEU A 111 -1.72 9.32 -0.27
CA LEU A 111 -0.40 9.96 -0.29
C LEU A 111 0.71 8.95 0.02
N LEU A 112 0.51 8.07 1.00
CA LEU A 112 1.45 7.00 1.31
C LEU A 112 1.62 6.03 0.14
N LEU A 113 0.51 5.68 -0.54
CA LEU A 113 0.55 4.83 -1.74
C LEU A 113 1.37 5.49 -2.86
N VAL A 114 1.10 6.77 -3.14
CA VAL A 114 1.85 7.54 -4.14
C VAL A 114 3.33 7.61 -3.78
N TYR A 115 3.65 7.90 -2.53
CA TYR A 115 5.05 7.93 -2.06
C TYR A 115 5.76 6.60 -2.25
N ARG A 116 5.12 5.48 -1.92
CA ARG A 116 5.70 4.13 -2.09
C ARG A 116 5.91 3.76 -3.55
N THR A 117 4.98 4.12 -4.42
CA THR A 117 5.11 3.85 -5.86
C THR A 117 6.13 4.75 -6.53
N SER A 118 6.33 5.97 -6.02
CA SER A 118 7.36 6.90 -6.52
C SER A 118 8.78 6.48 -6.11
N LYS A 119 8.97 5.76 -4.98
CA LYS A 119 10.26 5.28 -4.49
C LYS A 119 10.25 3.77 -4.27
N PRO A 120 10.16 2.97 -5.32
CA PRO A 120 10.09 1.52 -5.20
C PRO A 120 11.42 0.92 -4.77
N HIS A 121 11.38 -0.36 -4.43
CA HIS A 121 12.58 -1.12 -4.12
C HIS A 121 13.48 -1.27 -5.34
N TYR A 122 14.78 -1.19 -5.09
CA TYR A 122 15.83 -1.42 -6.08
C TYR A 122 17.01 -2.14 -5.44
N ALA A 123 17.85 -2.74 -6.26
CA ALA A 123 19.08 -3.38 -5.80
C ALA A 123 20.21 -3.23 -6.83
N PHE A 124 21.37 -2.86 -6.35
CA PHE A 124 22.60 -3.07 -7.11
C PHE A 124 23.05 -4.51 -6.94
N LEU A 125 23.40 -5.16 -8.05
CA LEU A 125 23.72 -6.58 -8.10
C LEU A 125 25.19 -6.80 -8.33
N GLY A 126 25.78 -7.76 -7.58
CA GLY A 126 27.11 -8.29 -7.79
C GLY A 126 27.06 -9.75 -8.19
N ARG A 127 28.09 -10.25 -8.86
CA ARG A 127 28.21 -11.63 -9.32
C ARG A 127 28.68 -12.54 -8.17
N ILE A 128 28.13 -13.73 -8.05
CA ILE A 128 28.57 -14.72 -7.07
C ILE A 128 29.73 -15.52 -7.68
N GLY A 129 30.94 -15.28 -7.17
CA GLY A 129 32.15 -15.97 -7.63
C GLY A 129 32.27 -16.01 -9.15
N THR A 130 32.45 -17.21 -9.71
CA THR A 130 32.51 -17.45 -11.17
C THR A 130 31.19 -17.85 -11.79
N THR A 131 30.10 -17.91 -11.03
CA THR A 131 28.78 -18.35 -11.50
C THR A 131 28.06 -17.26 -12.31
N ASN A 132 26.97 -17.62 -12.99
CA ASN A 132 26.10 -16.67 -13.68
C ASN A 132 24.97 -16.14 -12.79
N TYR A 133 25.09 -16.28 -11.48
CA TYR A 133 24.12 -15.77 -10.53
C TYR A 133 24.53 -14.41 -9.97
N PHE A 134 23.54 -13.55 -9.79
CA PHE A 134 23.70 -12.19 -9.29
C PHE A 134 22.84 -12.00 -8.05
N LYS A 135 23.42 -11.45 -6.97
CA LYS A 135 22.73 -11.12 -5.72
C LYS A 135 22.89 -9.64 -5.38
N ASN A 136 22.02 -9.17 -4.48
CA ASN A 136 22.06 -7.80 -3.95
C ASN A 136 23.34 -7.59 -3.13
N ILE A 137 24.13 -6.61 -3.52
CA ILE A 137 25.42 -6.26 -2.90
C ILE A 137 25.23 -5.89 -1.42
N LYS A 138 24.18 -5.13 -1.09
CA LYS A 138 23.94 -4.70 0.29
C LYS A 138 23.52 -5.87 1.21
N ARG A 139 22.82 -6.87 0.65
CA ARG A 139 22.31 -8.00 1.44
C ARG A 139 23.34 -9.13 1.59
N PHE A 140 24.23 -9.28 0.62
CA PHE A 140 25.22 -10.37 0.57
C PHE A 140 26.60 -9.83 0.22
N PRO A 141 27.18 -8.92 1.03
CA PRO A 141 28.45 -8.24 0.70
C PRO A 141 29.64 -9.20 0.59
N GLU A 142 29.66 -10.28 1.36
CA GLU A 142 30.77 -11.25 1.40
C GLU A 142 30.70 -12.30 0.28
N GLU A 143 29.52 -12.50 -0.32
CA GLU A 143 29.32 -13.55 -1.34
C GLU A 143 29.48 -13.02 -2.76
N VAL A 144 29.45 -11.70 -2.95
CA VAL A 144 29.39 -11.10 -4.29
C VAL A 144 30.67 -10.37 -4.65
N VAL A 145 31.10 -10.55 -5.89
CA VAL A 145 32.19 -9.79 -6.50
C VAL A 145 31.60 -8.61 -7.25
N VAL A 146 32.03 -7.41 -6.89
CA VAL A 146 31.59 -6.16 -7.53
C VAL A 146 32.67 -5.66 -8.49
N ARG A 147 32.27 -5.41 -9.73
CA ARG A 147 33.15 -4.78 -10.73
C ARG A 147 32.97 -3.27 -10.68
N LYS A 148 34.04 -2.52 -10.67
CA LYS A 148 34.02 -1.05 -10.67
C LYS A 148 33.64 -0.46 -12.04
N ASP A 149 33.93 -1.19 -13.11
CA ASP A 149 33.63 -0.78 -14.48
C ASP A 149 32.25 -1.13 -14.98
N LEU A 150 31.45 -1.93 -14.18
CA LEU A 150 30.13 -2.40 -14.55
C LEU A 150 29.15 -2.26 -13.39
N ILE A 151 28.09 -1.51 -13.61
CA ILE A 151 26.98 -1.38 -12.66
C ILE A 151 25.80 -2.18 -13.15
N ILE A 152 25.19 -3.00 -12.28
CA ILE A 152 23.97 -3.75 -12.57
C ILE A 152 22.91 -3.28 -11.61
N LEU A 153 21.89 -2.60 -12.13
CA LEU A 153 20.73 -2.12 -11.36
C LEU A 153 19.52 -3.00 -11.66
N ARG A 154 18.91 -3.56 -10.62
CA ARG A 154 17.58 -4.16 -10.65
C ARG A 154 16.58 -3.18 -10.04
N PHE A 155 15.57 -2.85 -10.81
CA PHE A 155 14.49 -1.97 -10.38
C PHE A 155 13.21 -2.81 -10.24
N ASP A 156 12.66 -2.89 -9.03
CA ASP A 156 11.62 -3.85 -8.67
C ASP A 156 10.21 -3.23 -8.80
N ALA A 157 9.96 -2.48 -9.87
CA ALA A 157 8.66 -1.86 -10.17
C ALA A 157 8.49 -1.55 -11.66
N GLN A 158 7.26 -1.20 -12.05
CA GLN A 158 6.95 -0.57 -13.33
C GLN A 158 7.64 0.79 -13.42
N LEU A 159 7.98 1.25 -14.63
CA LEU A 159 8.49 2.61 -14.87
C LEU A 159 7.35 3.48 -15.40
N PHE A 160 7.12 4.60 -14.73
CA PHE A 160 6.08 5.55 -15.11
C PHE A 160 6.45 6.97 -14.66
N PHE A 161 5.68 7.96 -15.09
CA PHE A 161 5.96 9.37 -14.82
C PHE A 161 6.23 9.70 -13.34
N GLY A 162 5.65 8.94 -12.41
CA GLY A 162 5.80 9.18 -10.96
C GLY A 162 7.09 8.63 -10.34
N ASN A 163 7.86 7.76 -11.03
CA ASN A 163 9.09 7.19 -10.48
C ASN A 163 10.31 7.25 -11.43
N ILE A 164 10.14 7.72 -12.64
CA ILE A 164 11.25 7.80 -13.59
C ILE A 164 12.36 8.77 -13.13
N GLU A 165 12.02 9.87 -12.45
CA GLU A 165 13.05 10.77 -11.90
C GLU A 165 13.86 10.08 -10.81
N PHE A 166 13.22 9.35 -9.91
CA PHE A 166 13.91 8.55 -8.91
C PHE A 166 14.83 7.50 -9.55
N PHE A 167 14.39 6.86 -10.64
CA PHE A 167 15.23 5.94 -11.39
C PHE A 167 16.45 6.63 -11.97
N LYS A 168 16.29 7.83 -12.56
CA LYS A 168 17.40 8.62 -13.11
C LYS A 168 18.40 9.03 -12.02
N GLU A 169 17.91 9.50 -10.87
CA GLU A 169 18.74 9.82 -9.71
C GLU A 169 19.60 8.62 -9.29
N LEU A 170 19.00 7.42 -9.18
CA LEU A 170 19.74 6.20 -8.84
C LEU A 170 20.86 5.87 -9.83
N VAL A 171 20.58 6.06 -11.12
CA VAL A 171 21.59 5.81 -12.18
C VAL A 171 22.75 6.80 -12.07
N PHE A 172 22.45 8.10 -11.94
CA PHE A 172 23.48 9.14 -11.84
C PHE A 172 24.29 9.02 -10.55
N ASP A 173 23.65 8.81 -9.42
CA ASP A 173 24.32 8.59 -8.13
C ASP A 173 25.26 7.39 -8.16
N ALA A 174 24.85 6.30 -8.82
CA ALA A 174 25.66 5.10 -8.93
C ALA A 174 26.90 5.33 -9.79
N ILE A 175 26.80 6.13 -10.86
CA ILE A 175 27.91 6.48 -11.74
C ILE A 175 28.87 7.43 -11.01
N GLU A 176 28.35 8.47 -10.34
CA GLU A 176 29.15 9.45 -9.62
C GLU A 176 29.97 8.81 -8.49
N LYS A 177 29.38 7.88 -7.73
CA LYS A 177 30.07 7.13 -6.68
C LYS A 177 31.25 6.28 -7.17
N ASN A 178 31.24 5.85 -8.42
CA ASN A 178 32.30 5.04 -9.01
C ASN A 178 33.31 5.88 -9.80
N LYS A 179 33.28 7.22 -9.72
CA LYS A 179 34.27 8.18 -10.24
C LYS A 179 34.85 7.78 -11.61
N ASP A 180 34.06 7.95 -12.66
CA ASP A 180 34.47 7.78 -14.05
C ASP A 180 35.10 6.43 -14.47
N GLN A 181 35.06 5.42 -13.62
CA GLN A 181 35.52 4.07 -13.95
C GLN A 181 34.45 3.23 -14.66
N VAL A 182 33.20 3.72 -14.70
CA VAL A 182 32.05 2.97 -15.24
C VAL A 182 32.10 2.97 -16.76
N LYS A 183 32.24 1.79 -17.36
CA LYS A 183 32.17 1.56 -18.81
C LYS A 183 30.86 0.94 -19.26
N GLY A 184 30.13 0.30 -18.34
CA GLY A 184 28.88 -0.38 -18.64
C GLY A 184 27.84 -0.21 -17.55
N PHE A 185 26.59 -0.03 -17.95
CA PHE A 185 25.43 0.02 -17.07
C PHE A 185 24.38 -0.98 -17.55
N VAL A 186 24.01 -1.92 -16.68
CA VAL A 186 23.03 -2.96 -16.99
C VAL A 186 21.76 -2.67 -16.19
N ILE A 187 20.66 -2.52 -16.89
CA ILE A 187 19.32 -2.42 -16.30
C ILE A 187 18.69 -3.82 -16.36
N ASN A 188 18.51 -4.43 -15.20
CA ASN A 188 17.76 -5.68 -15.10
C ASN A 188 16.26 -5.34 -15.03
N ALA A 189 15.59 -5.52 -16.16
CA ALA A 189 14.19 -5.15 -16.39
C ALA A 189 13.20 -6.27 -16.09
N ARG A 190 13.58 -7.36 -15.42
CA ARG A 190 12.67 -8.49 -15.14
C ARG A 190 11.40 -8.11 -14.38
N ALA A 191 11.46 -7.08 -13.55
CA ALA A 191 10.31 -6.58 -12.81
C ALA A 191 9.63 -5.38 -13.51
N ILE A 192 10.25 -4.85 -14.58
CA ILE A 192 9.70 -3.74 -15.37
C ILE A 192 8.80 -4.37 -16.44
N ASN A 193 7.54 -4.59 -16.10
CA ASN A 193 6.54 -5.18 -17.00
C ASN A 193 5.65 -4.15 -17.70
N TYR A 194 5.85 -2.87 -17.39
CA TYR A 194 5.15 -1.75 -18.04
C TYR A 194 6.01 -0.49 -17.98
N ILE A 195 5.99 0.27 -19.07
CA ILE A 195 6.64 1.60 -19.18
C ILE A 195 5.63 2.52 -19.86
N ASP A 196 5.31 3.66 -19.24
CA ASP A 196 4.46 4.66 -19.89
C ASP A 196 5.24 5.52 -20.90
N SER A 197 4.52 6.34 -21.68
CA SER A 197 5.11 7.19 -22.72
C SER A 197 6.13 8.17 -22.14
N THR A 198 5.82 8.82 -21.03
CA THR A 198 6.71 9.78 -20.36
C THR A 198 7.99 9.12 -19.86
N ALA A 199 7.87 7.95 -19.24
CA ALA A 199 9.04 7.20 -18.78
C ALA A 199 9.88 6.69 -19.96
N THR A 200 9.23 6.29 -21.07
CA THR A 200 9.94 5.87 -22.29
C THR A 200 10.78 7.00 -22.86
N GLU A 201 10.23 8.20 -23.02
CA GLU A 201 10.98 9.37 -23.53
C GLU A 201 12.17 9.70 -22.62
N GLN A 202 11.93 9.74 -21.31
CA GLN A 202 12.99 10.06 -20.35
C GLN A 202 14.06 8.96 -20.24
N LEU A 203 13.68 7.68 -20.40
CA LEU A 203 14.62 6.58 -20.44
C LEU A 203 15.54 6.66 -21.69
N VAL A 204 14.96 6.97 -22.85
CA VAL A 204 15.72 7.18 -24.10
C VAL A 204 16.70 8.36 -23.94
N GLU A 205 16.25 9.45 -23.32
CA GLU A 205 17.14 10.60 -23.05
C GLU A 205 18.26 10.24 -22.08
N LEU A 206 17.96 9.48 -21.02
CA LEU A 206 18.97 8.96 -20.09
C LEU A 206 20.00 8.10 -20.79
N ILE A 207 19.56 7.15 -21.63
CA ILE A 207 20.46 6.28 -22.41
C ILE A 207 21.38 7.11 -23.30
N LYS A 208 20.85 8.11 -24.03
CA LYS A 208 21.66 9.02 -24.87
C LYS A 208 22.68 9.81 -24.05
N LYS A 209 22.31 10.29 -22.84
CA LYS A 209 23.23 10.98 -21.93
C LYS A 209 24.38 10.07 -21.47
N LEU A 210 24.08 8.80 -21.15
CA LEU A 210 25.09 7.83 -20.77
C LEU A 210 26.01 7.46 -21.91
N GLN A 211 25.48 7.28 -23.12
CA GLN A 211 26.26 7.01 -24.33
C GLN A 211 27.23 8.15 -24.66
N ARG A 212 26.84 9.41 -24.47
CA ARG A 212 27.73 10.58 -24.62
C ARG A 212 28.88 10.58 -23.61
N LYS A 213 28.73 9.89 -22.47
CA LYS A 213 29.77 9.65 -21.47
C LYS A 213 30.55 8.35 -21.73
N GLU A 214 30.42 7.76 -22.92
CA GLU A 214 31.05 6.50 -23.32
C GLU A 214 30.63 5.28 -22.45
N ILE A 215 29.49 5.37 -21.75
CA ILE A 215 28.96 4.28 -20.93
C ILE A 215 28.00 3.45 -21.80
N ARG A 216 28.31 2.16 -21.98
CA ARG A 216 27.42 1.21 -22.69
C ARG A 216 26.24 0.86 -21.80
N VAL A 217 25.03 1.07 -22.29
CA VAL A 217 23.79 0.69 -21.58
C VAL A 217 23.22 -0.59 -22.16
N MET A 218 22.89 -1.55 -21.31
CA MET A 218 22.26 -2.81 -21.68
C MET A 218 20.98 -3.00 -20.87
N LEU A 219 19.88 -3.33 -21.56
CA LEU A 219 18.62 -3.73 -20.94
C LEU A 219 18.51 -5.26 -20.99
N VAL A 220 18.33 -5.91 -19.86
CA VAL A 220 18.33 -7.38 -19.75
C VAL A 220 17.06 -7.85 -19.06
N GLY A 221 16.45 -8.90 -19.61
CA GLY A 221 15.28 -9.53 -19.01
C GLY A 221 13.97 -8.76 -19.22
N ALA A 222 13.88 -7.92 -20.23
CA ALA A 222 12.61 -7.29 -20.62
C ALA A 222 11.55 -8.36 -20.92
N ILE A 223 10.35 -8.23 -20.35
CA ILE A 223 9.24 -9.15 -20.49
C ILE A 223 8.10 -8.42 -21.20
N GLY A 224 7.64 -8.97 -22.31
CA GLY A 224 6.46 -8.47 -23.03
C GLY A 224 6.71 -7.24 -23.88
N PRO A 225 5.66 -6.55 -24.32
CA PRO A 225 5.75 -5.33 -25.12
C PRO A 225 6.14 -4.14 -24.23
N ALA A 226 7.37 -4.10 -23.81
CA ALA A 226 7.96 -2.94 -23.15
C ALA A 226 8.85 -2.18 -24.11
#